data_43b656568354f950aaeb8292c70babfc
#
_entry.id   43b656568354f950aaeb8292c70babfc
#
_cell.length_a   1.000
_cell.length_b   1.000
_cell.length_c   1.000
_cell.angle_alpha   90.00
_cell.angle_beta   90.00
_cell.angle_gamma   90.00
#
_symmetry.space_group_name_H-M   'P 1'
#
loop_
_entity.id
_entity.type
_entity.pdbx_description
1 polymer ?
#
loop_
_entity_poly.entity_id
_entity_poly.type
_entity_poly.pdbx_seq_one_letter_code
_entity_poly.pdbx_strand_id
1 'polypeptide(L)'
;DVQFSQYDGDIDDALDAMEKSGVSKAVVMNLFSVTRTREHNISTLPDTLTAADRTREIQRIDDSFAELLQEFNTWICDTVKPYPQLVPFISTDPTALPGEAGARHIREMVENHGARGIKLHPVLQDFNMSDQRMWPFYEVCQELGIAIVAHSGPAQGGEPHAEPRSFAGALQAFPNLKIVLAHMGGGTWDQATAIADAYPNAYFDCCEIIEWTGGTNAPTETQFAQLIKDVGPERVLMGSDFPWYDLDHQIERIMELPLLSQEEKEGMLGANAERILGL
;
A
#
# COMPACT_ATOMS: atom_id res chain seq x y z
N ASP A 1 -5.05 -18.81 15.31
CA ASP A 1 -6.13 -18.93 14.31
C ASP A 1 -6.34 -17.59 13.62
N VAL A 2 -6.44 -17.57 12.30
CA VAL A 2 -6.75 -16.36 11.51
C VAL A 2 -8.17 -15.91 11.81
N GLN A 3 -8.35 -14.62 12.13
CA GLN A 3 -9.68 -14.06 12.36
C GLN A 3 -10.01 -13.04 11.27
N PHE A 4 -10.98 -13.40 10.43
CA PHE A 4 -11.52 -12.49 9.43
C PHE A 4 -12.56 -11.57 10.05
N SER A 5 -12.59 -10.34 9.61
CA SER A 5 -13.57 -9.35 10.03
C SER A 5 -15.00 -9.77 9.67
N GLN A 6 -15.97 -9.30 10.44
CA GLN A 6 -17.39 -9.46 10.18
C GLN A 6 -18.03 -8.26 9.47
N TYR A 7 -17.21 -7.27 9.12
CA TYR A 7 -17.63 -6.03 8.48
C TYR A 7 -17.64 -6.14 6.95
N ASP A 8 -18.54 -5.45 6.30
CA ASP A 8 -18.58 -5.31 4.83
C ASP A 8 -17.54 -4.30 4.32
N GLY A 9 -17.12 -3.36 5.17
CA GLY A 9 -16.01 -2.44 4.93
C GLY A 9 -16.42 -1.09 4.41
N ASP A 10 -17.62 -0.63 4.72
CA ASP A 10 -17.98 0.76 4.50
C ASP A 10 -17.40 1.68 5.60
N ILE A 11 -17.67 2.99 5.48
CA ILE A 11 -17.09 3.97 6.40
C ILE A 11 -17.64 3.87 7.83
N ASP A 12 -18.91 3.50 7.96
CA ASP A 12 -19.57 3.34 9.26
C ASP A 12 -19.00 2.11 9.96
N ASP A 13 -18.78 1.02 9.23
CA ASP A 13 -18.09 -0.19 9.68
C ASP A 13 -16.67 0.13 10.18
N ALA A 14 -15.91 0.91 9.41
CA ALA A 14 -14.56 1.31 9.78
C ALA A 14 -14.53 2.13 11.08
N LEU A 15 -15.45 3.08 11.22
CA LEU A 15 -15.59 3.90 12.42
C LEU A 15 -16.00 3.09 13.64
N ASP A 16 -16.95 2.15 13.47
CA ASP A 16 -17.39 1.24 14.54
C ASP A 16 -16.24 0.31 15.00
N ALA A 17 -15.48 -0.24 14.06
CA ALA A 17 -14.30 -1.06 14.38
C ALA A 17 -13.24 -0.25 15.12
N MET A 18 -12.96 1.00 14.71
CA MET A 18 -12.03 1.90 15.38
C MET A 18 -12.48 2.24 16.80
N GLU A 19 -13.78 2.56 16.99
CA GLU A 19 -14.33 2.87 18.32
C GLU A 19 -14.19 1.68 19.26
N LYS A 20 -14.55 0.48 18.82
CA LYS A 20 -14.44 -0.75 19.61
C LYS A 20 -13.01 -1.07 20.00
N SER A 21 -12.07 -0.89 19.08
CA SER A 21 -10.66 -1.23 19.27
C SER A 21 -9.85 -0.12 19.94
N GLY A 22 -10.45 1.04 20.19
CA GLY A 22 -9.76 2.20 20.74
C GLY A 22 -8.75 2.85 19.79
N VAL A 23 -8.88 2.60 18.47
CA VAL A 23 -8.04 3.20 17.44
C VAL A 23 -8.52 4.63 17.16
N SER A 24 -7.66 5.60 17.42
CA SER A 24 -8.00 7.02 17.31
C SER A 24 -7.83 7.59 15.90
N LYS A 25 -7.02 6.96 15.06
CA LYS A 25 -6.74 7.42 13.69
C LYS A 25 -6.43 6.23 12.77
N ALA A 26 -6.93 6.26 11.55
CA ALA A 26 -6.66 5.24 10.56
C ALA A 26 -6.33 5.84 9.19
N VAL A 27 -5.39 5.21 8.49
CA VAL A 27 -5.15 5.48 7.07
C VAL A 27 -6.11 4.63 6.25
N VAL A 28 -6.91 5.28 5.41
CA VAL A 28 -7.80 4.62 4.45
C VAL A 28 -7.22 4.75 3.05
N MET A 29 -7.20 3.65 2.32
CA MET A 29 -6.44 3.54 1.09
C MET A 29 -7.31 3.13 -0.09
N ASN A 30 -7.20 3.87 -1.18
CA ASN A 30 -7.69 3.42 -2.48
C ASN A 30 -6.74 2.41 -3.10
N LEU A 31 -7.29 1.44 -3.81
CA LEU A 31 -6.53 0.60 -4.72
C LEU A 31 -7.17 0.62 -6.11
N PHE A 32 -6.45 1.14 -7.09
CA PHE A 32 -6.89 1.22 -8.48
C PHE A 32 -5.92 0.43 -9.37
N SER A 33 -6.44 -0.48 -10.16
CA SER A 33 -5.66 -1.29 -11.09
C SER A 33 -6.45 -1.52 -12.38
N VAL A 34 -5.87 -1.18 -13.51
CA VAL A 34 -6.55 -1.25 -14.80
C VAL A 34 -5.90 -2.20 -15.81
N THR A 35 -4.68 -2.67 -15.55
CA THR A 35 -3.89 -3.40 -16.56
C THR A 35 -4.68 -4.54 -17.20
N ARG A 36 -5.23 -5.46 -16.42
CA ARG A 36 -6.00 -6.61 -16.96
C ARG A 36 -7.29 -6.18 -17.65
N THR A 37 -8.00 -5.20 -17.10
CA THR A 37 -9.24 -4.70 -17.70
C THR A 37 -8.96 -3.97 -19.01
N ARG A 38 -7.89 -3.19 -19.06
CA ARG A 38 -7.42 -2.54 -20.30
C ARG A 38 -7.08 -3.54 -21.38
N GLU A 39 -6.30 -4.57 -21.05
CA GLU A 39 -5.94 -5.64 -21.99
C GLU A 39 -7.19 -6.36 -22.51
N HIS A 40 -8.12 -6.69 -21.63
CA HIS A 40 -9.39 -7.27 -22.00
C HIS A 40 -10.16 -6.37 -22.98
N ASN A 41 -10.37 -5.09 -22.64
CA ASN A 41 -11.09 -4.14 -23.47
C ASN A 41 -10.44 -3.98 -24.87
N ILE A 42 -9.11 -3.92 -24.92
CA ILE A 42 -8.38 -3.87 -26.19
C ILE A 42 -8.54 -5.16 -26.99
N SER A 43 -8.54 -6.32 -26.35
CA SER A 43 -8.70 -7.62 -27.01
C SER A 43 -10.09 -7.84 -27.59
N THR A 44 -11.12 -7.15 -27.09
CA THR A 44 -12.50 -7.21 -27.57
C THR A 44 -12.80 -6.23 -28.72
N LEU A 45 -11.83 -5.37 -29.09
CA LEU A 45 -12.01 -4.46 -30.22
C LEU A 45 -12.16 -5.25 -31.52
N PRO A 46 -13.10 -4.86 -32.41
CA PRO A 46 -13.33 -5.56 -33.67
C PRO A 46 -12.08 -5.63 -34.56
N ASP A 47 -11.80 -6.80 -35.13
CA ASP A 47 -10.69 -6.99 -36.06
C ASP A 47 -10.87 -6.22 -37.39
N THR A 48 -12.11 -5.75 -37.65
CA THR A 48 -12.46 -4.95 -38.84
C THR A 48 -12.03 -3.49 -38.75
N LEU A 49 -11.57 -3.03 -37.61
CA LEU A 49 -11.10 -1.66 -37.44
C LEU A 49 -9.85 -1.39 -38.27
N THR A 50 -9.81 -0.21 -38.92
CA THR A 50 -8.54 0.29 -39.50
C THR A 50 -7.52 0.54 -38.38
N ALA A 51 -6.23 0.56 -38.71
CA ALA A 51 -5.18 0.88 -37.73
C ALA A 51 -5.43 2.23 -37.03
N ALA A 52 -5.89 3.23 -37.79
CA ALA A 52 -6.20 4.56 -37.23
C ALA A 52 -7.43 4.54 -36.30
N ASP A 53 -8.47 3.76 -36.66
CA ASP A 53 -9.64 3.62 -35.79
C ASP A 53 -9.30 2.85 -34.51
N ARG A 54 -8.52 1.78 -34.62
CA ARG A 54 -8.04 1.01 -33.48
C ARG A 54 -7.22 1.87 -32.51
N THR A 55 -6.33 2.70 -33.04
CA THR A 55 -5.57 3.67 -32.22
C THR A 55 -6.50 4.62 -31.47
N ARG A 56 -7.53 5.14 -32.12
CA ARG A 56 -8.51 6.04 -31.48
C ARG A 56 -9.32 5.33 -30.38
N GLU A 57 -9.73 4.09 -30.61
CA GLU A 57 -10.46 3.33 -29.59
C GLU A 57 -9.57 2.99 -28.39
N ILE A 58 -8.31 2.62 -28.60
CA ILE A 58 -7.34 2.43 -27.49
C ILE A 58 -7.18 3.73 -26.71
N GLN A 59 -7.03 4.87 -27.39
CA GLN A 59 -6.92 6.16 -26.69
C GLN A 59 -8.17 6.47 -25.87
N ARG A 60 -9.38 6.19 -26.36
CA ARG A 60 -10.62 6.36 -25.57
C ARG A 60 -10.67 5.48 -24.33
N ILE A 61 -10.19 4.23 -24.46
CA ILE A 61 -10.07 3.31 -23.32
C ILE A 61 -9.10 3.91 -22.29
N ASP A 62 -7.94 4.38 -22.73
CA ASP A 62 -6.92 4.94 -21.85
C ASP A 62 -7.43 6.23 -21.15
N ASP A 63 -8.08 7.12 -21.91
CA ASP A 63 -8.68 8.35 -21.37
C ASP A 63 -9.74 8.04 -20.30
N SER A 64 -10.59 7.02 -20.54
CA SER A 64 -11.60 6.61 -19.58
C SER A 64 -11.04 6.08 -18.26
N PHE A 65 -9.90 5.38 -18.31
CA PHE A 65 -9.23 4.91 -17.09
C PHE A 65 -8.53 6.05 -16.35
N ALA A 66 -7.98 7.02 -17.07
CA ALA A 66 -7.40 8.22 -16.46
C ALA A 66 -8.47 9.02 -15.70
N GLU A 67 -9.63 9.27 -16.34
CA GLU A 67 -10.77 9.95 -15.71
C GLU A 67 -11.27 9.17 -14.47
N LEU A 68 -11.47 7.86 -14.59
CA LEU A 68 -11.94 7.02 -13.48
C LEU A 68 -10.97 7.01 -12.29
N LEU A 69 -9.65 6.97 -12.52
CA LEU A 69 -8.65 7.08 -11.45
C LEU A 69 -8.77 8.43 -10.72
N GLN A 70 -8.90 9.53 -11.46
CA GLN A 70 -9.03 10.86 -10.89
C GLN A 70 -10.32 11.01 -10.07
N GLU A 71 -11.45 10.53 -10.59
CA GLU A 71 -12.73 10.50 -9.88
C GLU A 71 -12.64 9.67 -8.60
N PHE A 72 -12.02 8.50 -8.66
CA PHE A 72 -11.87 7.59 -7.52
C PHE A 72 -11.00 8.19 -6.41
N ASN A 73 -9.92 8.87 -6.77
CA ASN A 73 -9.08 9.58 -5.81
C ASN A 73 -9.80 10.79 -5.18
N THR A 74 -10.54 11.54 -5.97
CA THR A 74 -11.36 12.65 -5.46
C THR A 74 -12.44 12.13 -4.51
N TRP A 75 -13.12 11.04 -4.90
CA TRP A 75 -14.15 10.42 -4.09
C TRP A 75 -13.66 10.03 -2.70
N ILE A 76 -12.51 9.35 -2.56
CA ILE A 76 -12.03 8.97 -1.21
C ILE A 76 -11.70 10.19 -0.36
N CYS A 77 -11.04 11.20 -0.92
CA CYS A 77 -10.70 12.42 -0.20
C CYS A 77 -11.95 13.16 0.28
N ASP A 78 -12.97 13.29 -0.58
CA ASP A 78 -14.23 13.95 -0.24
C ASP A 78 -15.04 13.13 0.78
N THR A 79 -15.04 11.79 0.63
CA THR A 79 -15.77 10.88 1.52
C THR A 79 -15.23 10.93 2.95
N VAL A 80 -13.91 10.99 3.14
CA VAL A 80 -13.31 11.01 4.49
C VAL A 80 -13.21 12.42 5.09
N LYS A 81 -13.42 13.45 4.31
CA LYS A 81 -13.29 14.85 4.76
C LYS A 81 -14.08 15.22 6.02
N PRO A 82 -15.31 14.69 6.25
CA PRO A 82 -16.05 14.91 7.50
C PRO A 82 -15.44 14.21 8.72
N TYR A 83 -14.51 13.28 8.54
CA TYR A 83 -14.00 12.38 9.56
C TYR A 83 -12.50 12.63 9.80
N PRO A 84 -12.13 13.53 10.72
CA PRO A 84 -10.72 13.93 10.94
C PRO A 84 -9.81 12.79 11.44
N GLN A 85 -10.40 11.69 11.92
CA GLN A 85 -9.68 10.47 12.30
C GLN A 85 -9.32 9.58 11.11
N LEU A 86 -9.89 9.81 9.92
CA LEU A 86 -9.59 9.06 8.70
C LEU A 86 -8.64 9.85 7.79
N VAL A 87 -7.56 9.23 7.39
CA VAL A 87 -6.49 9.86 6.59
C VAL A 87 -6.46 9.24 5.20
N PRO A 88 -6.78 10.00 4.12
CA PRO A 88 -6.88 9.42 2.79
C PRO A 88 -5.49 9.21 2.15
N PHE A 89 -5.24 7.99 1.70
CA PHE A 89 -4.18 7.64 0.76
C PHE A 89 -4.81 7.30 -0.57
N ILE A 90 -4.37 7.97 -1.62
CA ILE A 90 -4.88 7.80 -2.98
C ILE A 90 -4.13 6.68 -3.72
N SER A 91 -4.69 6.23 -4.83
CA SER A 91 -4.02 5.31 -5.73
C SER A 91 -3.36 6.06 -6.90
N THR A 92 -2.34 5.45 -7.50
CA THR A 92 -1.87 5.80 -8.84
C THR A 92 -1.61 4.52 -9.63
N ASP A 93 -1.73 4.60 -10.94
CA ASP A 93 -1.48 3.48 -11.85
C ASP A 93 -0.74 3.99 -13.08
N PRO A 94 0.47 3.47 -13.37
CA PRO A 94 1.30 3.95 -14.47
C PRO A 94 0.72 3.66 -15.86
N THR A 95 -0.30 2.79 -15.93
CA THR A 95 -1.03 2.50 -17.17
C THR A 95 -2.18 3.47 -17.37
N ALA A 96 -2.92 3.81 -16.30
CA ALA A 96 -4.05 4.73 -16.36
C ALA A 96 -3.62 6.20 -16.53
N LEU A 97 -2.62 6.63 -15.78
CA LEU A 97 -2.17 8.03 -15.79
C LEU A 97 -0.63 8.09 -15.75
N PRO A 98 0.05 7.89 -16.89
CA PRO A 98 1.49 7.68 -16.94
C PRO A 98 2.31 8.95 -16.69
N GLY A 99 3.51 8.77 -16.15
CA GLY A 99 4.57 9.77 -16.09
C GLY A 99 4.16 11.07 -15.39
N GLU A 100 4.48 12.19 -16.01
CA GLU A 100 4.23 13.53 -15.47
C GLU A 100 2.74 13.84 -15.24
N ALA A 101 1.84 13.22 -15.99
CA ALA A 101 0.40 13.42 -15.78
C ALA A 101 -0.04 12.85 -14.42
N GLY A 102 0.43 11.65 -14.08
CA GLY A 102 0.18 11.06 -12.77
C GLY A 102 0.87 11.81 -11.63
N ALA A 103 2.11 12.26 -11.83
CA ALA A 103 2.82 13.06 -10.84
C ALA A 103 2.08 14.38 -10.53
N ARG A 104 1.58 15.09 -11.56
CA ARG A 104 0.75 16.30 -11.37
C ARG A 104 -0.55 15.99 -10.63
N HIS A 105 -1.20 14.87 -10.95
CA HIS A 105 -2.42 14.47 -10.26
C HIS A 105 -2.16 14.17 -8.77
N ILE A 106 -1.07 13.45 -8.43
CA ILE A 106 -0.68 13.25 -7.02
C ILE A 106 -0.51 14.58 -6.30
N ARG A 107 0.21 15.53 -6.91
CA ARG A 107 0.42 16.87 -6.34
C ARG A 107 -0.90 17.60 -6.10
N GLU A 108 -1.79 17.60 -7.09
CA GLU A 108 -3.12 18.20 -6.97
C GLU A 108 -3.93 17.60 -5.82
N MET A 109 -3.94 16.28 -5.70
CA MET A 109 -4.67 15.58 -4.64
C MET A 109 -4.12 15.91 -3.24
N VAL A 110 -2.81 16.05 -3.11
CA VAL A 110 -2.18 16.43 -1.84
C VAL A 110 -2.44 17.89 -1.49
N GLU A 111 -2.24 18.80 -2.43
CA GLU A 111 -2.32 20.24 -2.18
C GLU A 111 -3.76 20.76 -2.05
N ASN A 112 -4.71 20.15 -2.80
CA ASN A 112 -6.09 20.68 -2.90
C ASN A 112 -7.15 19.78 -2.29
N HIS A 113 -6.90 18.46 -2.15
CA HIS A 113 -7.90 17.49 -1.67
C HIS A 113 -7.52 16.81 -0.34
N GLY A 114 -6.32 17.07 0.18
CA GLY A 114 -5.92 16.60 1.50
C GLY A 114 -5.41 15.16 1.54
N ALA A 115 -5.05 14.57 0.39
CA ALA A 115 -4.36 13.27 0.37
C ALA A 115 -3.02 13.35 1.13
N ARG A 116 -2.68 12.29 1.88
CA ARG A 116 -1.49 12.26 2.74
C ARG A 116 -0.47 11.20 2.35
N GLY A 117 -0.76 10.42 1.32
CA GLY A 117 0.12 9.39 0.79
C GLY A 117 -0.50 8.67 -0.40
N ILE A 118 0.23 7.69 -0.92
CA ILE A 118 -0.27 6.85 -2.01
C ILE A 118 -0.21 5.36 -1.64
N LYS A 119 -1.18 4.60 -2.15
CA LYS A 119 -1.21 3.13 -2.14
C LYS A 119 -0.82 2.60 -3.51
N LEU A 120 0.09 1.61 -3.49
CA LEU A 120 0.49 0.85 -4.67
C LEU A 120 0.27 -0.65 -4.44
N HIS A 121 -0.01 -1.36 -5.53
CA HIS A 121 -0.06 -2.82 -5.53
C HIS A 121 0.63 -3.38 -6.78
N PRO A 122 1.97 -3.52 -6.75
CA PRO A 122 2.76 -3.84 -7.94
C PRO A 122 2.28 -5.08 -8.70
N VAL A 123 1.81 -6.13 -7.99
CA VAL A 123 1.31 -7.36 -8.61
C VAL A 123 0.01 -7.14 -9.40
N LEU A 124 -0.94 -6.37 -8.85
CA LEU A 124 -2.22 -6.10 -9.52
C LEU A 124 -2.07 -5.06 -10.63
N GLN A 125 -1.17 -4.11 -10.45
CA GLN A 125 -0.90 -3.02 -11.39
C GLN A 125 0.17 -3.37 -12.43
N ASP A 126 0.75 -4.58 -12.34
CA ASP A 126 1.72 -5.16 -13.28
C ASP A 126 2.96 -4.27 -13.51
N PHE A 127 3.64 -3.93 -12.43
CA PHE A 127 4.93 -3.25 -12.47
C PHE A 127 5.86 -3.72 -11.34
N ASN A 128 7.17 -3.62 -11.56
CA ASN A 128 8.16 -3.82 -10.52
C ASN A 128 8.39 -2.48 -9.78
N MET A 129 8.55 -2.51 -8.45
CA MET A 129 8.81 -1.28 -7.67
C MET A 129 10.03 -0.49 -8.15
N SER A 130 10.99 -1.13 -8.81
CA SER A 130 12.17 -0.47 -9.42
C SER A 130 11.95 -0.05 -10.88
N ASP A 131 10.72 -0.15 -11.41
CA ASP A 131 10.40 0.27 -12.77
C ASP A 131 10.51 1.80 -12.91
N GLN A 132 11.27 2.26 -13.89
CA GLN A 132 11.49 3.69 -14.13
C GLN A 132 10.22 4.44 -14.53
N ARG A 133 9.18 3.76 -15.01
CA ARG A 133 7.87 4.37 -15.24
C ARG A 133 7.27 4.98 -13.96
N MET A 134 7.66 4.44 -12.81
CA MET A 134 7.20 4.91 -11.49
C MET A 134 7.99 6.11 -10.95
N TRP A 135 9.14 6.45 -11.52
CA TRP A 135 10.02 7.48 -10.98
C TRP A 135 9.37 8.87 -10.87
N PRO A 136 8.58 9.37 -11.83
CA PRO A 136 7.87 10.63 -11.66
C PRO A 136 6.94 10.64 -10.42
N PHE A 137 6.32 9.50 -10.09
CA PHE A 137 5.48 9.37 -8.90
C PHE A 137 6.31 9.38 -7.62
N TYR A 138 7.46 8.71 -7.62
CA TYR A 138 8.37 8.67 -6.47
C TYR A 138 8.99 10.03 -6.21
N GLU A 139 9.37 10.73 -7.26
CA GLU A 139 9.93 12.09 -7.18
C GLU A 139 8.94 13.06 -6.54
N VAL A 140 7.71 13.12 -7.02
CA VAL A 140 6.68 13.99 -6.44
C VAL A 140 6.33 13.62 -5.00
N CYS A 141 6.26 12.32 -4.66
CA CYS A 141 6.04 11.90 -3.28
C CYS A 141 7.19 12.32 -2.36
N GLN A 142 8.44 12.17 -2.82
CA GLN A 142 9.62 12.62 -2.08
C GLN A 142 9.63 14.13 -1.89
N GLU A 143 9.32 14.92 -2.92
CA GLU A 143 9.22 16.37 -2.86
C GLU A 143 8.15 16.85 -1.87
N LEU A 144 7.00 16.20 -1.87
CA LEU A 144 5.88 16.53 -0.97
C LEU A 144 6.06 15.96 0.45
N GLY A 145 7.06 15.09 0.65
CA GLY A 145 7.32 14.43 1.94
C GLY A 145 6.26 13.41 2.35
N ILE A 146 5.42 12.94 1.40
CA ILE A 146 4.39 11.94 1.64
C ILE A 146 4.95 10.52 1.50
N ALA A 147 4.34 9.57 2.22
CA ALA A 147 4.74 8.17 2.19
C ALA A 147 4.02 7.38 1.07
N ILE A 148 4.68 6.31 0.65
CA ILE A 148 4.10 5.27 -0.20
C ILE A 148 3.87 4.03 0.66
N VAL A 149 2.66 3.49 0.66
CA VAL A 149 2.36 2.15 1.17
C VAL A 149 2.20 1.23 -0.03
N ALA A 150 3.08 0.27 -0.18
CA ALA A 150 3.07 -0.66 -1.30
C ALA A 150 2.90 -2.10 -0.82
N HIS A 151 1.97 -2.83 -1.44
CA HIS A 151 1.87 -4.28 -1.22
C HIS A 151 3.23 -4.93 -1.44
N SER A 152 3.65 -5.78 -0.50
CA SER A 152 4.86 -6.58 -0.64
C SER A 152 4.59 -8.05 -0.34
N GLY A 153 5.11 -8.91 -1.20
CA GLY A 153 4.90 -10.35 -1.10
C GLY A 153 5.25 -11.06 -2.39
N PRO A 154 5.11 -12.40 -2.42
CA PRO A 154 5.42 -13.18 -3.59
C PRO A 154 4.46 -12.87 -4.75
N ALA A 155 5.00 -12.81 -5.96
CA ALA A 155 4.16 -12.76 -7.15
C ALA A 155 3.44 -14.10 -7.36
N GLN A 156 2.18 -14.04 -7.73
CA GLN A 156 1.44 -15.24 -8.14
C GLN A 156 1.76 -15.56 -9.61
N GLY A 157 2.63 -16.55 -9.82
CA GLY A 157 2.82 -17.18 -11.14
C GLY A 157 3.72 -16.45 -12.11
N GLY A 158 4.74 -15.71 -11.66
CA GLY A 158 5.62 -15.05 -12.60
C GLY A 158 6.76 -14.24 -12.02
N GLU A 159 7.05 -13.12 -12.65
CA GLU A 159 8.14 -12.22 -12.28
C GLU A 159 7.95 -11.59 -10.89
N PRO A 160 9.01 -11.41 -10.11
CA PRO A 160 8.94 -10.80 -8.80
C PRO A 160 8.67 -9.30 -8.92
N HIS A 161 7.41 -8.89 -8.68
CA HIS A 161 7.02 -7.48 -8.72
C HIS A 161 7.10 -6.80 -7.36
N ALA A 162 6.74 -7.51 -6.29
CA ALA A 162 6.50 -6.97 -4.96
C ALA A 162 7.28 -7.68 -3.83
N GLU A 163 8.18 -8.60 -4.14
CA GLU A 163 9.09 -9.14 -3.13
C GLU A 163 9.96 -8.02 -2.54
N PRO A 164 10.35 -8.07 -1.26
CA PRO A 164 11.14 -6.98 -0.66
C PRO A 164 12.36 -6.55 -1.48
N ARG A 165 13.09 -7.50 -2.08
CA ARG A 165 14.23 -7.18 -2.97
C ARG A 165 13.87 -6.32 -4.19
N SER A 166 12.62 -6.37 -4.66
CA SER A 166 12.15 -5.57 -5.82
C SER A 166 12.07 -4.08 -5.50
N PHE A 167 12.08 -3.70 -4.22
CA PHE A 167 12.05 -2.31 -3.77
C PHE A 167 13.44 -1.63 -3.80
N ALA A 168 14.52 -2.40 -3.89
CA ALA A 168 15.90 -1.90 -3.75
C ALA A 168 16.21 -0.74 -4.70
N GLY A 169 15.81 -0.82 -5.98
CA GLY A 169 16.08 0.23 -6.96
C GLY A 169 15.35 1.55 -6.63
N ALA A 170 14.09 1.49 -6.21
CA ALA A 170 13.34 2.66 -5.78
C ALA A 170 13.93 3.29 -4.51
N LEU A 171 14.21 2.47 -3.49
CA LEU A 171 14.78 2.91 -2.22
C LEU A 171 16.17 3.57 -2.40
N GLN A 172 16.98 3.04 -3.30
CA GLN A 172 18.30 3.59 -3.62
C GLN A 172 18.20 4.90 -4.42
N ALA A 173 17.30 4.97 -5.41
CA ALA A 173 17.16 6.14 -6.26
C ALA A 173 16.51 7.33 -5.53
N PHE A 174 15.65 7.06 -4.54
CA PHE A 174 14.89 8.07 -3.79
C PHE A 174 15.14 7.93 -2.27
N PRO A 175 16.33 8.28 -1.76
CA PRO A 175 16.72 8.01 -0.38
C PRO A 175 15.95 8.79 0.69
N ASN A 176 15.22 9.84 0.31
CA ASN A 176 14.36 10.60 1.22
C ASN A 176 12.88 10.21 1.11
N LEU A 177 12.53 9.32 0.18
CA LEU A 177 11.18 8.80 0.04
C LEU A 177 10.93 7.71 1.08
N LYS A 178 9.85 7.83 1.82
CA LYS A 178 9.41 6.81 2.78
C LYS A 178 8.56 5.77 2.06
N ILE A 179 9.03 4.53 2.02
CA ILE A 179 8.27 3.41 1.43
C ILE A 179 7.97 2.39 2.53
N VAL A 180 6.69 2.15 2.76
CA VAL A 180 6.20 1.10 3.65
C VAL A 180 5.94 -0.16 2.82
N LEU A 181 6.72 -1.22 3.10
CA LEU A 181 6.50 -2.54 2.55
C LEU A 181 5.38 -3.21 3.35
N ALA A 182 4.17 -3.19 2.82
CA ALA A 182 3.03 -3.81 3.47
C ALA A 182 3.23 -5.32 3.62
N HIS A 183 2.73 -5.89 4.72
CA HIS A 183 2.82 -7.32 5.04
C HIS A 183 4.26 -7.83 5.27
N MET A 184 5.24 -6.94 5.44
CA MET A 184 6.67 -7.29 5.66
C MET A 184 7.23 -8.31 4.64
N GLY A 185 6.71 -8.31 3.41
CA GLY A 185 7.10 -9.26 2.36
C GLY A 185 6.24 -10.53 2.30
N GLY A 186 5.24 -10.70 3.16
CA GLY A 186 4.34 -11.84 3.15
C GLY A 186 5.09 -13.18 3.12
N GLY A 187 4.81 -14.05 2.16
CA GLY A 187 5.51 -15.32 1.98
C GLY A 187 7.00 -15.23 1.61
N THR A 188 7.55 -14.02 1.41
CA THR A 188 8.98 -13.74 1.16
C THR A 188 9.59 -12.86 2.25
N TRP A 189 9.05 -12.93 3.47
CA TRP A 189 9.44 -12.17 4.66
C TRP A 189 10.93 -12.27 5.02
N ASP A 190 11.58 -13.38 4.68
CA ASP A 190 13.01 -13.62 4.89
C ASP A 190 13.93 -12.63 4.17
N GLN A 191 13.39 -11.88 3.19
CA GLN A 191 14.12 -10.83 2.49
C GLN A 191 14.06 -9.45 3.19
N ALA A 192 13.16 -9.25 4.16
CA ALA A 192 12.89 -7.95 4.76
C ALA A 192 14.09 -7.37 5.52
N THR A 193 14.81 -8.20 6.29
CA THR A 193 16.01 -7.76 7.05
C THR A 193 17.08 -7.18 6.13
N ALA A 194 17.37 -7.84 4.99
CA ALA A 194 18.38 -7.34 4.05
C ALA A 194 18.01 -5.98 3.46
N ILE A 195 16.71 -5.73 3.22
CA ILE A 195 16.22 -4.42 2.78
C ILE A 195 16.32 -3.38 3.90
N ALA A 196 15.95 -3.76 5.11
CA ALA A 196 16.06 -2.89 6.28
C ALA A 196 17.52 -2.43 6.54
N ASP A 197 18.47 -3.35 6.45
CA ASP A 197 19.89 -3.07 6.65
C ASP A 197 20.47 -2.14 5.59
N ALA A 198 20.04 -2.31 4.34
CA ALA A 198 20.57 -1.55 3.23
C ALA A 198 19.91 -0.16 3.06
N TYR A 199 18.64 0.00 3.46
CA TYR A 199 17.85 1.19 3.14
C TYR A 199 17.12 1.75 4.37
N PRO A 200 17.60 2.85 4.97
CA PRO A 200 16.99 3.46 6.14
C PRO A 200 15.61 4.07 5.89
N ASN A 201 15.26 4.29 4.63
CA ASN A 201 13.97 4.80 4.17
C ASN A 201 12.93 3.71 3.85
N ALA A 202 13.26 2.44 4.09
CA ALA A 202 12.30 1.34 4.06
C ALA A 202 11.64 1.19 5.42
N TYR A 203 10.32 1.12 5.42
CA TYR A 203 9.46 0.87 6.57
C TYR A 203 8.60 -0.36 6.27
N PHE A 204 7.92 -0.88 7.28
CA PHE A 204 7.16 -2.11 7.16
C PHE A 204 5.83 -1.98 7.88
N ASP A 205 4.83 -2.75 7.50
CA ASP A 205 3.68 -2.99 8.36
C ASP A 205 3.52 -4.50 8.63
N CYS A 206 2.86 -4.79 9.73
CA CYS A 206 2.67 -6.16 10.20
C CYS A 206 1.31 -6.75 9.86
N CYS A 207 0.48 -6.04 9.11
CA CYS A 207 -0.85 -6.54 8.75
C CYS A 207 -0.75 -7.83 7.93
N GLU A 208 -1.80 -8.60 7.92
CA GLU A 208 -1.88 -9.91 7.26
C GLU A 208 -0.84 -10.94 7.78
N ILE A 209 0.46 -10.67 7.64
CA ILE A 209 1.51 -11.63 8.03
C ILE A 209 1.41 -12.07 9.50
N ILE A 210 1.01 -11.18 10.40
CA ILE A 210 0.85 -11.52 11.83
C ILE A 210 -0.26 -12.55 12.04
N GLU A 211 -1.34 -12.50 11.23
CA GLU A 211 -2.44 -13.46 11.28
C GLU A 211 -2.01 -14.86 10.82
N TRP A 212 -1.07 -14.93 9.91
CA TRP A 212 -0.62 -16.18 9.32
C TRP A 212 0.58 -16.80 10.04
N THR A 213 1.09 -16.19 11.11
CA THR A 213 2.21 -16.76 11.88
C THR A 213 1.92 -18.19 12.31
N GLY A 214 2.93 -19.07 12.15
CA GLY A 214 2.78 -20.51 12.38
C GLY A 214 2.13 -21.30 11.24
N GLY A 215 1.64 -20.63 10.20
CA GLY A 215 1.11 -21.26 9.00
C GLY A 215 2.20 -21.72 8.02
N THR A 216 1.76 -22.34 6.92
CA THR A 216 2.67 -22.81 5.86
C THR A 216 3.33 -21.61 5.17
N ASN A 217 4.66 -21.63 5.07
CA ASN A 217 5.48 -20.54 4.51
C ASN A 217 5.42 -19.21 5.27
N ALA A 218 4.82 -19.19 6.45
CA ALA A 218 4.82 -18.05 7.35
C ALA A 218 5.84 -18.24 8.49
N PRO A 219 6.34 -17.16 9.10
CA PRO A 219 7.19 -17.28 10.28
C PRO A 219 6.39 -17.83 11.47
N THR A 220 7.05 -18.48 12.42
CA THR A 220 6.49 -18.68 13.75
C THR A 220 6.41 -17.34 14.48
N GLU A 221 5.60 -17.24 15.55
CA GLU A 221 5.53 -15.99 16.35
C GLU A 221 6.89 -15.51 16.84
N THR A 222 7.75 -16.43 17.27
CA THR A 222 9.11 -16.08 17.71
C THR A 222 9.98 -15.59 16.55
N GLN A 223 9.87 -16.20 15.37
CA GLN A 223 10.59 -15.75 14.18
C GLN A 223 10.07 -14.40 13.72
N PHE A 224 8.76 -14.17 13.79
CA PHE A 224 8.15 -12.90 13.43
C PHE A 224 8.57 -11.78 14.39
N ALA A 225 8.54 -12.04 15.70
CA ALA A 225 9.04 -11.09 16.69
C ALA A 225 10.54 -10.79 16.52
N GLN A 226 11.34 -11.80 16.17
CA GLN A 226 12.75 -11.59 15.85
C GLN A 226 12.93 -10.78 14.56
N LEU A 227 12.14 -11.03 13.53
CA LEU A 227 12.14 -10.25 12.30
C LEU A 227 11.87 -8.77 12.59
N ILE A 228 10.87 -8.46 13.44
CA ILE A 228 10.57 -7.09 13.88
C ILE A 228 11.80 -6.47 14.58
N LYS A 229 12.48 -7.22 15.45
CA LYS A 229 13.73 -6.78 16.08
C LYS A 229 14.82 -6.48 15.07
N ASP A 230 14.98 -7.35 14.08
CA ASP A 230 16.05 -7.26 13.08
C ASP A 230 15.83 -6.08 12.11
N VAL A 231 14.57 -5.79 11.72
CA VAL A 231 14.27 -4.64 10.87
C VAL A 231 14.21 -3.31 11.63
N GLY A 232 14.11 -3.35 12.96
CA GLY A 232 13.93 -2.22 13.87
C GLY A 232 12.46 -1.99 14.21
N PRO A 233 12.02 -2.24 15.47
CA PRO A 233 10.62 -2.08 15.90
C PRO A 233 10.04 -0.70 15.62
N GLU A 234 10.88 0.35 15.67
CA GLU A 234 10.50 1.73 15.36
C GLU A 234 10.19 1.96 13.88
N ARG A 235 10.46 1.00 13.01
CA ARG A 235 10.19 1.05 11.56
C ARG A 235 8.97 0.22 11.15
N VAL A 236 8.33 -0.44 12.13
CA VAL A 236 7.16 -1.31 11.87
C VAL A 236 5.89 -0.61 12.33
N LEU A 237 4.88 -0.61 11.47
CA LEU A 237 3.56 -0.04 11.68
C LEU A 237 2.55 -1.16 11.89
N MET A 238 1.49 -0.87 12.63
CA MET A 238 0.30 -1.69 12.64
C MET A 238 -0.54 -1.42 11.39
N GLY A 239 -1.15 -2.46 10.85
CA GLY A 239 -2.20 -2.39 9.85
C GLY A 239 -3.13 -3.61 10.02
N SER A 240 -4.38 -3.48 9.63
CA SER A 240 -5.36 -4.57 9.69
C SER A 240 -5.80 -5.09 8.32
N ASP A 241 -5.48 -4.36 7.26
CA ASP A 241 -6.02 -4.63 5.92
C ASP A 241 -7.57 -4.74 5.94
N PHE A 242 -8.18 -3.88 6.80
CA PHE A 242 -9.63 -3.83 6.97
C PHE A 242 -10.33 -3.62 5.61
N PRO A 243 -11.38 -4.35 5.28
CA PRO A 243 -12.19 -5.22 6.15
C PRO A 243 -11.79 -6.70 6.16
N TRP A 244 -10.61 -7.08 5.70
CA TRP A 244 -10.22 -8.49 5.63
C TRP A 244 -10.01 -9.09 7.01
N TYR A 245 -9.28 -8.41 7.91
CA TYR A 245 -8.94 -8.94 9.22
C TYR A 245 -9.56 -8.09 10.33
N ASP A 246 -9.77 -8.73 11.48
CA ASP A 246 -10.34 -8.13 12.67
C ASP A 246 -9.30 -7.20 13.34
N LEU A 247 -9.69 -5.95 13.57
CA LEU A 247 -8.80 -4.93 14.12
C LEU A 247 -8.40 -5.21 15.57
N ASP A 248 -9.35 -5.65 16.40
CA ASP A 248 -9.10 -6.02 17.79
C ASP A 248 -8.11 -7.16 17.89
N HIS A 249 -8.30 -8.19 17.06
CA HIS A 249 -7.43 -9.35 17.03
C HIS A 249 -5.99 -9.00 16.61
N GLN A 250 -5.83 -8.11 15.63
CA GLN A 250 -4.50 -7.62 15.25
C GLN A 250 -3.77 -6.92 16.41
N ILE A 251 -4.49 -6.09 17.17
CA ILE A 251 -3.95 -5.43 18.36
C ILE A 251 -3.53 -6.46 19.41
N GLU A 252 -4.41 -7.43 19.72
CA GLU A 252 -4.11 -8.51 20.66
C GLU A 252 -2.87 -9.29 20.23
N ARG A 253 -2.77 -9.66 18.95
CA ARG A 253 -1.63 -10.38 18.40
C ARG A 253 -0.32 -9.60 18.58
N ILE A 254 -0.30 -8.29 18.32
CA ILE A 254 0.88 -7.45 18.56
C ILE A 254 1.25 -7.44 20.04
N MET A 255 0.26 -7.30 20.93
CA MET A 255 0.49 -7.27 22.38
C MET A 255 1.00 -8.58 22.94
N GLU A 256 0.73 -9.70 22.30
CA GLU A 256 1.17 -11.04 22.70
C GLU A 256 2.56 -11.42 22.13
N LEU A 257 3.07 -10.71 21.12
CA LEU A 257 4.35 -11.05 20.51
C LEU A 257 5.48 -11.17 21.56
N PRO A 258 6.25 -12.28 21.53
CA PRO A 258 7.40 -12.43 22.41
C PRO A 258 8.53 -11.47 22.01
N LEU A 259 9.58 -11.38 22.82
CA LEU A 259 10.82 -10.63 22.55
C LEU A 259 10.68 -9.11 22.47
N LEU A 260 9.51 -8.57 22.22
CA LEU A 260 9.26 -7.13 22.14
C LEU A 260 8.94 -6.56 23.52
N SER A 261 9.51 -5.40 23.84
CA SER A 261 9.13 -4.62 25.03
C SER A 261 7.76 -3.99 24.85
N GLN A 262 7.17 -3.58 25.97
CA GLN A 262 5.90 -2.85 25.95
C GLN A 262 5.97 -1.57 25.11
N GLU A 263 7.06 -0.82 25.23
CA GLU A 263 7.30 0.42 24.47
C GLU A 263 7.38 0.18 22.96
N GLU A 264 8.02 -0.90 22.54
CA GLU A 264 8.12 -1.27 21.11
C GLU A 264 6.74 -1.63 20.55
N LYS A 265 5.92 -2.39 21.29
CA LYS A 265 4.55 -2.74 20.91
C LYS A 265 3.66 -1.49 20.81
N GLU A 266 3.71 -0.61 21.79
CA GLU A 266 2.98 0.66 21.78
C GLU A 266 3.44 1.56 20.61
N GLY A 267 4.73 1.56 20.32
CA GLY A 267 5.29 2.24 19.15
C GLY A 267 4.66 1.75 17.84
N MET A 268 4.57 0.44 17.67
CA MET A 268 3.95 -0.19 16.48
C MET A 268 2.46 0.14 16.36
N LEU A 269 1.74 0.18 17.48
CA LEU A 269 0.30 0.44 17.53
C LEU A 269 -0.09 1.87 17.15
N GLY A 270 0.84 2.84 17.17
CA GLY A 270 0.48 4.22 16.80
C GLY A 270 1.65 5.17 16.56
N ALA A 271 2.55 5.35 17.55
CA ALA A 271 3.59 6.38 17.50
C ALA A 271 4.51 6.29 16.27
N ASN A 272 4.78 5.09 15.77
CA ASN A 272 5.54 4.91 14.54
C ASN A 272 4.80 5.47 13.33
N ALA A 273 3.50 5.18 13.21
CA ALA A 273 2.68 5.68 12.11
C ALA A 273 2.61 7.22 12.13
N GLU A 274 2.37 7.83 13.29
CA GLU A 274 2.37 9.29 13.42
C GLU A 274 3.69 9.90 12.94
N ARG A 275 4.82 9.36 13.37
CA ARG A 275 6.15 9.85 12.99
C ARG A 275 6.50 9.59 11.52
N ILE A 276 6.21 8.40 11.00
CA ILE A 276 6.61 7.97 9.66
C ILE A 276 5.71 8.61 8.61
N LEU A 277 4.40 8.60 8.83
CA LEU A 277 3.41 9.09 7.87
C LEU A 277 3.08 10.58 8.06
N GLY A 278 3.51 11.18 9.17
CA GLY A 278 3.27 12.59 9.46
C GLY A 278 1.81 12.90 9.80
N LEU A 279 1.17 12.02 10.59
CA LEU A 279 -0.27 12.06 10.90
C LEU A 279 -0.60 12.91 12.12
#